data_fc7597959b35d664f0474a55364edc85
#
_entry.id   fc7597959b35d664f0474a55364edc85
#
_cell.length_a   1.000
_cell.length_b   1.000
_cell.length_c   1.000
_cell.angle_alpha   90.00
_cell.angle_beta   90.00
_cell.angle_gamma   90.00
#
_symmetry.space_group_name_H-M   'P 1'
#
loop_
_entity.id
_entity.type
_entity.pdbx_description
1 polymer ?
#
loop_
_entity_poly.entity_id
_entity_poly.type
_entity_poly.pdbx_seq_one_letter_code
_entity_poly.pdbx_strand_id
1 'polypeptide(L)'
;TKQIPESKPIIALMGAFIFVLSSLKLPSVTGSTSHPTGTGLGAVIVGPGITSILSLIVLVFQALLLAHGGLTTLGANVFSMGIVGPFTAYAIWKISSKINIPKAVGVFLAVAVGNLITYVVTSIQLALAFPLPSFSEAFLKFGSVFAITQIPLSIGEGILAVIFFDFLLKNKSQILTKLKVIKLPNAKH
;
A
#
# COMPACT_ATOMS: atom_id res chain seq x y z
N THR A 1 -19.89 -4.38 -0.48
CA THR A 1 -20.16 -4.17 0.99
C THR A 1 -21.61 -4.43 1.35
N LYS A 2 -22.60 -4.09 0.52
CA LYS A 2 -24.01 -4.45 0.78
C LYS A 2 -24.25 -5.96 0.75
N GLN A 3 -23.45 -6.70 -0.02
CA GLN A 3 -23.59 -8.17 -0.18
C GLN A 3 -22.88 -8.99 0.91
N ILE A 4 -21.92 -8.40 1.63
CA ILE A 4 -21.14 -9.08 2.68
C ILE A 4 -21.04 -8.13 3.89
N PRO A 5 -22.05 -8.08 4.78
CA PRO A 5 -22.04 -7.17 5.94
C PRO A 5 -20.85 -7.40 6.87
N GLU A 6 -20.41 -8.66 7.00
CA GLU A 6 -19.27 -9.05 7.83
C GLU A 6 -17.93 -8.50 7.31
N SER A 7 -17.87 -7.97 6.09
CA SER A 7 -16.66 -7.33 5.54
C SER A 7 -16.36 -5.95 6.14
N LYS A 8 -17.38 -5.27 6.72
CA LYS A 8 -17.22 -3.92 7.27
C LYS A 8 -16.11 -3.82 8.33
N PRO A 9 -16.00 -4.72 9.33
CA PRO A 9 -14.91 -4.68 10.29
C PRO A 9 -13.53 -4.86 9.65
N ILE A 10 -13.42 -5.70 8.63
CA ILE A 10 -12.16 -5.90 7.90
C ILE A 10 -11.78 -4.65 7.10
N ILE A 11 -12.75 -4.00 6.46
CA ILE A 11 -12.52 -2.73 5.75
C ILE A 11 -12.06 -1.65 6.72
N ALA A 12 -12.71 -1.50 7.86
CA ALA A 12 -12.31 -0.56 8.91
C ALA A 12 -10.91 -0.86 9.45
N LEU A 13 -10.59 -2.15 9.67
CA LEU A 13 -9.28 -2.61 10.11
C LEU A 13 -8.19 -2.27 9.08
N MET A 14 -8.47 -2.43 7.78
CA MET A 14 -7.52 -2.03 6.72
C MET A 14 -7.34 -0.51 6.68
N GLY A 15 -8.39 0.28 6.87
CA GLY A 15 -8.27 1.74 6.99
C GLY A 15 -7.38 2.15 8.17
N ALA A 16 -7.59 1.53 9.34
CA ALA A 16 -6.76 1.77 10.52
C ALA A 16 -5.31 1.34 10.28
N PHE A 17 -5.07 0.19 9.64
CA PHE A 17 -3.74 -0.29 9.30
C PHE A 17 -3.00 0.69 8.37
N ILE A 18 -3.67 1.17 7.31
CA ILE A 18 -3.13 2.18 6.40
C ILE A 18 -2.79 3.46 7.18
N PHE A 19 -3.71 3.94 8.03
CA PHE A 19 -3.51 5.16 8.81
C PHE A 19 -2.31 5.05 9.76
N VAL A 20 -2.24 3.98 10.55
CA VAL A 20 -1.16 3.78 11.52
C VAL A 20 0.20 3.67 10.83
N LEU A 21 0.32 2.83 9.79
CA LEU A 21 1.60 2.66 9.10
C LEU A 21 2.06 3.94 8.41
N SER A 22 1.17 4.61 7.70
CA SER A 22 1.52 5.83 6.98
C SER A 22 1.73 7.05 7.89
N SER A 23 1.38 6.95 9.18
CA SER A 23 1.70 7.96 10.20
C SER A 23 3.14 7.84 10.73
N LEU A 24 3.81 6.70 10.55
CA LEU A 24 5.19 6.44 10.95
C LEU A 24 6.17 7.08 9.95
N LYS A 25 6.23 8.40 9.95
CA LYS A 25 6.96 9.18 8.95
C LYS A 25 8.42 9.44 9.33
N LEU A 26 9.30 9.31 8.35
CA LEU A 26 10.69 9.73 8.41
C LEU A 26 10.89 10.96 7.50
N PRO A 27 11.64 11.99 7.92
CA PRO A 27 11.99 13.09 7.05
C PRO A 27 12.73 12.60 5.79
N SER A 28 12.38 13.18 4.64
CA SER A 28 12.96 12.84 3.35
C SER A 28 13.28 14.11 2.55
N VAL A 29 13.47 14.01 1.24
CA VAL A 29 13.87 15.13 0.36
C VAL A 29 12.83 16.24 0.31
N THR A 30 13.29 17.48 0.23
CA THR A 30 12.49 18.68 -0.08
C THR A 30 11.22 18.84 0.77
N GLY A 31 11.29 18.49 2.06
CA GLY A 31 10.12 18.55 2.96
C GLY A 31 9.10 17.43 2.76
N SER A 32 9.39 16.44 1.91
CA SER A 32 8.60 15.22 1.81
C SER A 32 8.91 14.24 2.95
N THR A 33 8.14 13.19 3.06
CA THR A 33 8.32 12.15 4.09
C THR A 33 8.35 10.78 3.46
N SER A 34 9.14 9.89 4.06
CA SER A 34 9.19 8.46 3.74
C SER A 34 8.47 7.69 4.83
N HIS A 35 7.60 6.76 4.45
CA HIS A 35 6.82 5.95 5.41
C HIS A 35 6.33 4.64 4.76
N PRO A 36 6.03 3.62 5.55
CA PRO A 36 5.25 2.49 5.07
C PRO A 36 3.87 2.97 4.63
N THR A 37 3.30 2.38 3.60
CA THR A 37 2.00 2.84 3.07
C THR A 37 0.80 2.13 3.66
N GLY A 38 0.94 0.85 3.99
CA GLY A 38 -0.16 -0.02 4.42
C GLY A 38 -1.14 -0.41 3.29
N THR A 39 -1.06 0.27 2.15
CA THR A 39 -2.02 0.13 1.06
C THR A 39 -1.88 -1.18 0.30
N GLY A 40 -0.67 -1.75 0.26
CA GLY A 40 -0.41 -3.03 -0.38
C GLY A 40 -1.22 -4.16 0.25
N LEU A 41 -1.21 -4.27 1.58
CA LEU A 41 -2.02 -5.26 2.29
C LEU A 41 -3.52 -4.98 2.14
N GLY A 42 -3.95 -3.72 2.23
CA GLY A 42 -5.32 -3.31 1.96
C GLY A 42 -5.80 -3.83 0.60
N ALA A 43 -4.99 -3.63 -0.45
CA ALA A 43 -5.31 -4.08 -1.81
C ALA A 43 -5.44 -5.61 -1.91
N VAL A 44 -4.58 -6.36 -1.22
CA VAL A 44 -4.67 -7.84 -1.16
C VAL A 44 -5.96 -8.30 -0.49
N ILE A 45 -6.38 -7.67 0.61
CA ILE A 45 -7.49 -8.12 1.46
C ILE A 45 -8.85 -7.63 0.94
N VAL A 46 -8.99 -6.33 0.70
CA VAL A 46 -10.28 -5.71 0.35
C VAL A 46 -10.37 -5.27 -1.11
N GLY A 47 -9.30 -5.44 -1.86
CA GLY A 47 -9.20 -5.05 -3.26
C GLY A 47 -8.76 -3.60 -3.46
N PRO A 48 -8.19 -3.27 -4.66
CA PRO A 48 -7.55 -1.98 -4.88
C PRO A 48 -8.55 -0.82 -4.85
N GLY A 49 -9.77 -0.97 -5.38
CA GLY A 49 -10.75 0.11 -5.40
C GLY A 49 -11.22 0.55 -4.00
N ILE A 50 -11.47 -0.40 -3.09
CA ILE A 50 -11.81 -0.07 -1.69
C ILE A 50 -10.61 0.57 -1.01
N THR A 51 -9.40 0.03 -1.24
CA THR A 51 -8.16 0.57 -0.70
C THR A 51 -7.91 2.00 -1.17
N SER A 52 -8.20 2.33 -2.44
CA SER A 52 -8.09 3.71 -2.94
C SER A 52 -8.99 4.68 -2.17
N ILE A 53 -10.22 4.28 -1.86
CA ILE A 53 -11.15 5.09 -1.04
C ILE A 53 -10.62 5.25 0.39
N LEU A 54 -10.14 4.16 1.00
CA LEU A 54 -9.55 4.21 2.34
C LEU A 54 -8.32 5.12 2.37
N SER A 55 -7.46 5.02 1.35
CA SER A 55 -6.26 5.86 1.22
C SER A 55 -6.62 7.33 1.07
N LEU A 56 -7.63 7.68 0.28
CA LEU A 56 -8.11 9.06 0.18
C LEU A 56 -8.54 9.59 1.56
N ILE A 57 -9.36 8.82 2.29
CA ILE A 57 -9.81 9.21 3.63
C ILE A 57 -8.61 9.40 4.57
N VAL A 58 -7.69 8.44 4.59
CA VAL A 58 -6.47 8.51 5.42
C VAL A 58 -5.63 9.73 5.08
N LEU A 59 -5.37 9.99 3.80
CA LEU A 59 -4.56 11.12 3.35
C LEU A 59 -5.20 12.47 3.68
N VAL A 60 -6.54 12.57 3.64
CA VAL A 60 -7.25 13.78 4.10
C VAL A 60 -7.02 14.00 5.59
N PHE A 61 -7.18 12.95 6.42
CA PHE A 61 -6.92 13.07 7.86
C PHE A 61 -5.45 13.40 8.15
N GLN A 62 -4.51 12.82 7.42
CA GLN A 62 -3.09 13.13 7.58
C GLN A 62 -2.76 14.57 7.22
N ALA A 63 -3.33 15.09 6.13
CA ALA A 63 -3.12 16.48 5.72
C ALA A 63 -3.70 17.46 6.74
N LEU A 64 -4.85 17.16 7.35
CA LEU A 64 -5.53 18.04 8.29
C LEU A 64 -5.01 17.94 9.73
N LEU A 65 -4.69 16.73 10.18
CA LEU A 65 -4.40 16.48 11.60
C LEU A 65 -2.92 16.25 11.90
N LEU A 66 -2.14 15.76 10.94
CA LEU A 66 -0.76 15.33 11.19
C LEU A 66 0.28 16.22 10.50
N ALA A 67 -0.13 17.27 9.79
CA ALA A 67 0.76 18.06 8.93
C ALA A 67 1.64 17.16 8.04
N HIS A 68 1.02 16.11 7.46
CA HIS A 68 1.68 15.12 6.64
C HIS A 68 1.16 15.21 5.20
N GLY A 69 2.04 15.50 4.26
CA GLY A 69 1.66 15.97 2.95
C GLY A 69 1.00 17.34 3.05
N GLY A 70 0.04 17.63 2.22
CA GLY A 70 -0.73 18.87 2.26
C GLY A 70 -1.96 18.77 1.39
N LEU A 71 -2.93 19.65 1.59
CA LEU A 71 -4.11 19.71 0.73
C LEU A 71 -3.74 19.99 -0.74
N THR A 72 -2.68 20.77 -0.95
CA THR A 72 -2.15 21.11 -2.29
C THR A 72 -1.53 19.89 -3.00
N THR A 73 -0.95 18.96 -2.26
CA THR A 73 -0.33 17.74 -2.78
C THR A 73 -1.22 16.52 -2.67
N LEU A 74 -2.45 16.68 -2.14
CA LEU A 74 -3.37 15.56 -1.88
C LEU A 74 -3.63 14.73 -3.14
N GLY A 75 -3.87 15.37 -4.28
CA GLY A 75 -4.10 14.67 -5.55
C GLY A 75 -2.93 13.81 -5.99
N ALA A 76 -1.70 14.33 -5.88
CA ALA A 76 -0.48 13.58 -6.19
C ALA A 76 -0.29 12.38 -5.25
N ASN A 77 -0.52 12.58 -3.94
CA ASN A 77 -0.41 11.51 -2.94
C ASN A 77 -1.50 10.45 -3.14
N VAL A 78 -2.73 10.84 -3.45
CA VAL A 78 -3.82 9.89 -3.77
C VAL A 78 -3.47 9.09 -5.02
N PHE A 79 -2.93 9.71 -6.05
CA PHE A 79 -2.55 9.02 -7.26
C PHE A 79 -1.44 7.99 -7.00
N SER A 80 -0.33 8.38 -6.37
CA SER A 80 0.79 7.47 -6.12
C SER A 80 0.44 6.39 -5.09
N MET A 81 0.02 6.79 -3.88
CA MET A 81 -0.22 5.90 -2.75
C MET A 81 -1.61 5.25 -2.77
N GLY A 82 -2.64 5.99 -3.24
CA GLY A 82 -4.02 5.51 -3.18
C GLY A 82 -4.46 4.74 -4.43
N ILE A 83 -3.81 4.96 -5.57
CA ILE A 83 -4.18 4.29 -6.83
C ILE A 83 -3.04 3.38 -7.30
N VAL A 84 -1.90 3.93 -7.71
CA VAL A 84 -0.85 3.14 -8.36
C VAL A 84 -0.30 2.06 -7.44
N GLY A 85 0.03 2.38 -6.19
CA GLY A 85 0.53 1.41 -5.21
C GLY A 85 -0.42 0.21 -5.01
N PRO A 86 -1.70 0.44 -4.63
CA PRO A 86 -2.69 -0.61 -4.43
C PRO A 86 -2.96 -1.46 -5.68
N PHE A 87 -3.08 -0.85 -6.86
CA PHE A 87 -3.31 -1.61 -8.10
C PHE A 87 -2.10 -2.47 -8.47
N THR A 88 -0.87 -1.96 -8.27
CA THR A 88 0.37 -2.74 -8.45
C THR A 88 0.43 -3.92 -7.48
N ALA A 89 0.20 -3.68 -6.18
CA ALA A 89 0.19 -4.73 -5.17
C ALA A 89 -0.85 -5.81 -5.49
N TYR A 90 -2.05 -5.42 -5.89
CA TYR A 90 -3.10 -6.36 -6.26
C TYR A 90 -2.75 -7.18 -7.50
N ALA A 91 -2.15 -6.56 -8.52
CA ALA A 91 -1.69 -7.26 -9.71
C ALA A 91 -0.64 -8.33 -9.38
N ILE A 92 0.36 -7.97 -8.56
CA ILE A 92 1.39 -8.91 -8.09
C ILE A 92 0.77 -10.05 -7.29
N TRP A 93 -0.14 -9.75 -6.36
CA TRP A 93 -0.86 -10.77 -5.60
C TRP A 93 -1.62 -11.74 -6.52
N LYS A 94 -2.33 -11.23 -7.53
CA LYS A 94 -3.06 -12.06 -8.49
C LYS A 94 -2.14 -12.93 -9.33
N ILE A 95 -1.02 -12.37 -9.81
CA ILE A 95 -0.03 -13.12 -10.57
C ILE A 95 0.59 -14.21 -9.69
N SER A 96 1.06 -13.86 -8.49
CA SER A 96 1.63 -14.81 -7.52
C SER A 96 0.67 -15.97 -7.20
N SER A 97 -0.61 -15.64 -7.02
CA SER A 97 -1.65 -16.63 -6.76
C SER A 97 -1.90 -17.53 -7.98
N LYS A 98 -1.80 -16.99 -9.21
CA LYS A 98 -2.01 -17.75 -10.46
C LYS A 98 -0.88 -18.75 -10.73
N ILE A 99 0.36 -18.37 -10.39
CA ILE A 99 1.55 -19.23 -10.57
C ILE A 99 1.89 -20.04 -9.33
N ASN A 100 0.96 -20.12 -8.36
CA ASN A 100 1.05 -20.93 -7.14
C ASN A 100 2.25 -20.61 -6.22
N ILE A 101 2.69 -19.34 -6.18
CA ILE A 101 3.68 -18.87 -5.19
C ILE A 101 3.09 -19.04 -3.77
N PRO A 102 3.87 -19.46 -2.76
CA PRO A 102 3.40 -19.51 -1.38
C PRO A 102 2.79 -18.17 -0.94
N LYS A 103 1.64 -18.22 -0.24
CA LYS A 103 0.87 -17.00 0.09
C LYS A 103 1.69 -15.96 0.83
N ALA A 104 2.53 -16.37 1.76
CA ALA A 104 3.41 -15.45 2.50
C ALA A 104 4.35 -14.69 1.56
N VAL A 105 4.98 -15.39 0.61
CA VAL A 105 5.87 -14.79 -0.40
C VAL A 105 5.08 -13.87 -1.32
N GLY A 106 3.89 -14.30 -1.77
CA GLY A 106 3.03 -13.49 -2.64
C GLY A 106 2.56 -12.19 -1.97
N VAL A 107 2.21 -12.25 -0.68
CA VAL A 107 1.85 -11.05 0.11
C VAL A 107 3.06 -10.14 0.30
N PHE A 108 4.21 -10.71 0.67
CA PHE A 108 5.45 -9.95 0.82
C PHE A 108 5.80 -9.18 -0.46
N LEU A 109 5.84 -9.86 -1.59
CA LEU A 109 6.17 -9.25 -2.88
C LEU A 109 5.14 -8.19 -3.28
N ALA A 110 3.85 -8.47 -3.11
CA ALA A 110 2.79 -7.53 -3.42
C ALA A 110 2.94 -6.22 -2.63
N VAL A 111 3.18 -6.33 -1.33
CA VAL A 111 3.27 -5.17 -0.44
C VAL A 111 4.58 -4.43 -0.66
N ALA A 112 5.72 -5.12 -0.68
CA ALA A 112 7.03 -4.49 -0.84
C ALA A 112 7.14 -3.76 -2.19
N VAL A 113 6.76 -4.41 -3.29
CA VAL A 113 6.83 -3.79 -4.62
C VAL A 113 5.76 -2.70 -4.78
N GLY A 114 4.56 -2.88 -4.24
CA GLY A 114 3.52 -1.84 -4.24
C GLY A 114 3.98 -0.55 -3.55
N ASN A 115 4.67 -0.69 -2.41
CA ASN A 115 5.30 0.44 -1.70
C ASN A 115 6.38 1.08 -2.58
N LEU A 116 7.34 0.32 -3.11
CA LEU A 116 8.41 0.87 -3.94
C LEU A 116 7.87 1.62 -5.17
N ILE A 117 6.88 1.07 -5.86
CA ILE A 117 6.27 1.71 -7.03
C ILE A 117 5.57 3.01 -6.64
N THR A 118 4.95 3.08 -5.46
CA THR A 118 4.39 4.35 -4.95
C THR A 118 5.45 5.45 -4.96
N TYR A 119 6.66 5.16 -4.47
CA TYR A 119 7.73 6.16 -4.39
C TYR A 119 8.45 6.40 -5.72
N VAL A 120 8.48 5.45 -6.63
CA VAL A 120 8.91 5.69 -8.02
C VAL A 120 7.98 6.70 -8.68
N VAL A 121 6.67 6.54 -8.54
CA VAL A 121 5.68 7.49 -9.06
C VAL A 121 5.82 8.86 -8.38
N THR A 122 6.02 8.89 -7.07
CA THR A 122 6.27 10.14 -6.34
C THR A 122 7.54 10.84 -6.84
N SER A 123 8.61 10.09 -7.14
CA SER A 123 9.84 10.64 -7.72
C SER A 123 9.60 11.26 -9.10
N ILE A 124 8.77 10.62 -9.92
CA ILE A 124 8.35 11.16 -11.23
C ILE A 124 7.57 12.46 -11.02
N GLN A 125 6.59 12.47 -10.12
CA GLN A 125 5.79 13.66 -9.83
C GLN A 125 6.66 14.85 -9.36
N LEU A 126 7.63 14.58 -8.47
CA LEU A 126 8.56 15.60 -8.01
C LEU A 126 9.49 16.09 -9.11
N ALA A 127 9.99 15.20 -9.98
CA ALA A 127 10.83 15.57 -11.10
C ALA A 127 10.08 16.41 -12.15
N LEU A 128 8.78 16.15 -12.32
CA LEU A 128 7.92 16.98 -13.20
C LEU A 128 7.65 18.35 -12.57
N ALA A 129 7.50 18.43 -11.26
CA ALA A 129 7.26 19.70 -10.56
C ALA A 129 8.54 20.55 -10.41
N PHE A 130 9.71 19.91 -10.30
CA PHE A 130 11.01 20.52 -10.06
C PHE A 130 12.09 19.97 -10.99
N PRO A 131 12.02 20.22 -12.31
CA PRO A 131 12.90 19.61 -13.31
C PRO A 131 14.26 20.31 -13.43
N LEU A 132 14.98 20.52 -12.33
CA LEU A 132 16.25 21.23 -12.30
C LEU A 132 17.42 20.31 -11.97
N PRO A 133 18.49 20.31 -12.79
CA PRO A 133 18.66 21.03 -14.06
C PRO A 133 17.94 20.40 -15.26
N SER A 134 17.53 19.13 -15.14
CA SER A 134 16.72 18.39 -16.14
C SER A 134 15.79 17.39 -15.45
N PHE A 135 14.76 16.93 -16.14
CA PHE A 135 13.84 15.91 -15.60
C PHE A 135 14.60 14.63 -15.17
N SER A 136 15.52 14.14 -16.00
CA SER A 136 16.24 12.89 -15.72
C SER A 136 17.13 13.02 -14.48
N GLU A 137 17.83 14.13 -14.34
CA GLU A 137 18.67 14.38 -13.16
C GLU A 137 17.83 14.56 -11.89
N ALA A 138 16.73 15.32 -11.98
CA ALA A 138 15.78 15.48 -10.90
C ALA A 138 15.17 14.12 -10.48
N PHE A 139 14.74 13.29 -11.44
CA PHE A 139 14.21 11.96 -11.17
C PHE A 139 15.23 11.06 -10.47
N LEU A 140 16.48 11.02 -10.95
CA LEU A 140 17.53 10.24 -10.33
C LEU A 140 17.85 10.74 -8.91
N LYS A 141 17.87 12.06 -8.72
CA LYS A 141 18.10 12.67 -7.39
C LYS A 141 17.00 12.30 -6.41
N PHE A 142 15.73 12.52 -6.75
CA PHE A 142 14.60 12.17 -5.87
C PHE A 142 14.51 10.67 -5.64
N GLY A 143 14.64 9.88 -6.71
CA GLY A 143 14.57 8.43 -6.64
C GLY A 143 15.67 7.83 -5.78
N SER A 144 16.92 8.30 -5.87
CA SER A 144 18.02 7.81 -5.05
C SER A 144 17.83 8.10 -3.56
N VAL A 145 17.33 9.28 -3.21
CA VAL A 145 17.04 9.61 -1.80
C VAL A 145 15.89 8.77 -1.25
N PHE A 146 14.82 8.60 -2.03
CA PHE A 146 13.76 7.69 -1.61
C PHE A 146 14.23 6.23 -1.53
N ALA A 147 15.08 5.76 -2.43
CA ALA A 147 15.58 4.39 -2.40
C ALA A 147 16.28 4.04 -1.08
N ILE A 148 17.08 4.95 -0.53
CA ILE A 148 17.78 4.75 0.74
C ILE A 148 16.81 4.43 1.89
N THR A 149 15.69 5.12 1.95
CA THR A 149 14.70 4.93 3.01
C THR A 149 13.65 3.89 2.65
N GLN A 150 13.20 3.85 1.40
CA GLN A 150 12.07 3.02 1.01
C GLN A 150 12.43 1.57 0.75
N ILE A 151 13.65 1.24 0.38
CA ILE A 151 14.04 -0.18 0.25
C ILE A 151 13.94 -0.88 1.60
N PRO A 152 14.57 -0.42 2.71
CA PRO A 152 14.39 -1.05 4.01
C PRO A 152 12.95 -0.97 4.54
N LEU A 153 12.25 0.16 4.32
CA LEU A 153 10.86 0.32 4.76
C LEU A 153 9.91 -0.65 4.02
N SER A 154 10.09 -0.85 2.72
CA SER A 154 9.26 -1.76 1.94
C SER A 154 9.46 -3.23 2.35
N ILE A 155 10.69 -3.61 2.69
CA ILE A 155 11.00 -4.94 3.23
C ILE A 155 10.31 -5.11 4.58
N GLY A 156 10.45 -4.14 5.49
CA GLY A 156 9.79 -4.16 6.80
C GLY A 156 8.27 -4.20 6.70
N GLU A 157 7.68 -3.38 5.81
CA GLU A 157 6.24 -3.40 5.55
C GLU A 157 5.78 -4.74 4.99
N GLY A 158 6.55 -5.33 4.07
CA GLY A 158 6.27 -6.65 3.52
C GLY A 158 6.26 -7.75 4.59
N ILE A 159 7.24 -7.75 5.50
CA ILE A 159 7.30 -8.69 6.63
C ILE A 159 6.11 -8.49 7.56
N LEU A 160 5.82 -7.25 7.94
CA LEU A 160 4.69 -6.92 8.81
C LEU A 160 3.35 -7.35 8.18
N ALA A 161 3.21 -7.14 6.87
CA ALA A 161 2.03 -7.55 6.13
C ALA A 161 1.85 -9.07 6.12
N VAL A 162 2.93 -9.85 6.00
CA VAL A 162 2.86 -11.33 6.09
C VAL A 162 2.38 -11.75 7.48
N ILE A 163 2.95 -11.19 8.55
CA ILE A 163 2.53 -11.50 9.93
C ILE A 163 1.04 -11.20 10.12
N PHE A 164 0.60 -10.03 9.65
CA PHE A 164 -0.79 -9.61 9.78
C PHE A 164 -1.74 -10.46 8.91
N PHE A 165 -1.31 -10.83 7.71
CA PHE A 165 -2.07 -11.71 6.83
C PHE A 165 -2.23 -13.11 7.44
N ASP A 166 -1.18 -13.68 8.02
CA ASP A 166 -1.23 -14.97 8.72
C ASP A 166 -2.14 -14.93 9.95
N PHE A 167 -2.11 -13.82 10.69
CA PHE A 167 -3.07 -13.60 11.79
C PHE A 167 -4.51 -13.61 11.28
N LEU A 168 -4.79 -12.93 10.17
CA LEU A 168 -6.13 -12.95 9.56
C LEU A 168 -6.50 -14.34 9.02
N LEU A 169 -5.56 -15.06 8.44
CA LEU A 169 -5.80 -16.45 7.98
C LEU A 169 -6.24 -17.36 9.13
N LYS A 170 -5.59 -17.26 10.28
CA LYS A 170 -5.91 -18.08 11.45
C LYS A 170 -7.24 -17.71 12.08
N ASN A 171 -7.56 -16.42 12.16
CA ASN A 171 -8.70 -15.95 12.94
C ASN A 171 -9.94 -15.58 12.11
N LYS A 172 -9.80 -15.31 10.80
CA LYS A 172 -10.85 -14.79 9.92
C LYS A 172 -10.87 -15.45 8.54
N SER A 173 -10.45 -16.70 8.43
CA SER A 173 -10.36 -17.44 7.17
C SER A 173 -11.67 -17.47 6.37
N GLN A 174 -12.81 -17.61 7.04
CA GLN A 174 -14.13 -17.60 6.40
C GLN A 174 -14.41 -16.28 5.67
N ILE A 175 -14.06 -15.15 6.30
CA ILE A 175 -14.26 -13.82 5.70
C ILE A 175 -13.30 -13.64 4.51
N LEU A 176 -12.04 -14.05 4.64
CA LEU A 176 -11.06 -14.00 3.54
C LEU A 176 -11.51 -14.84 2.33
N THR A 177 -12.18 -15.96 2.58
CA THR A 177 -12.76 -16.78 1.51
C THR A 177 -13.96 -16.08 0.86
N LYS A 178 -14.88 -15.51 1.66
CA LYS A 178 -16.01 -14.71 1.14
C LYS A 178 -15.53 -13.51 0.32
N LEU A 179 -14.43 -12.88 0.70
CA LEU A 179 -13.77 -11.79 -0.03
C LEU A 179 -12.94 -12.27 -1.24
N LYS A 180 -12.91 -13.59 -1.49
CA LYS A 180 -12.13 -14.20 -2.58
C LYS A 180 -10.62 -13.92 -2.51
N VAL A 181 -10.10 -13.67 -1.33
CA VAL A 181 -8.65 -13.50 -1.08
C VAL A 181 -7.96 -14.86 -1.13
N ILE A 182 -8.60 -15.88 -0.55
CA ILE A 182 -8.12 -17.25 -0.53
C ILE A 182 -9.21 -18.20 -1.01
N LYS A 183 -8.79 -19.40 -1.49
CA LYS A 183 -9.70 -20.55 -1.66
C LYS A 183 -9.54 -21.45 -0.44
N LEU A 184 -10.65 -21.87 0.16
CA LEU A 184 -10.57 -22.96 1.13
C LEU A 184 -10.15 -24.25 0.38
N PRO A 185 -9.30 -25.10 0.98
CA PRO A 185 -9.15 -26.45 0.49
C PRO A 185 -10.56 -27.08 0.47
N ASN A 186 -10.91 -27.71 -0.64
CA ASN A 186 -12.15 -28.50 -0.69
C ASN A 186 -12.14 -29.42 0.54
N ALA A 187 -13.14 -29.30 1.40
CA ALA A 187 -13.39 -30.30 2.42
C ALA A 187 -13.55 -31.62 1.65
N LYS A 188 -12.56 -32.52 1.76
CA LYS A 188 -12.72 -33.88 1.31
C LYS A 188 -13.82 -34.47 2.22
N HIS A 189 -15.00 -34.68 1.63
CA HIS A 189 -16.04 -35.53 2.21
C HIS A 189 -15.55 -36.94 2.26
#